data_5d31164fe3a2b0e7b67e66ccc94944e7
#
_entry.id   5d31164fe3a2b0e7b67e66ccc94944e7
#
_cell.length_a   1.000
_cell.length_b   1.000
_cell.length_c   1.000
_cell.angle_alpha   90.00
_cell.angle_beta   90.00
_cell.angle_gamma   90.00
#
_symmetry.space_group_name_H-M   'P 1'
#
loop_
_entity.id
_entity.type
_entity.pdbx_description
1 polymer ?
#
loop_
_entity_poly.entity_id
_entity_poly.type
_entity_poly.pdbx_seq_one_letter_code
_entity_poly.pdbx_strand_id
1 'polypeptide(L)'
;MTTTNTNSSNDLTEVKQLGLWASIASLSYVFWLVGGMELIERLAYYGVKSSAALYAQAPASAGGLGITMGDFGIILMVWALLQTFIPVFTGGVSDRIGYKETIFLSTVMKIGGYLLMAFFPSFWGFMAGAVLLASGTGVFKPGIQGTLVLATRRDNSSMAWGIFYQTVNIGGFLGPLMAVHLRQLAWENVFFACAAIISLNFLLLLTYKEPGKAERLARQARIKSGELTQTPLWRDAWQELKKPVVFWYMIVFSGFWFLFNALFDVLPVHISEWVDTSVIVRDLFGPEGTQNGIAQFWLGLDNSGTRVMPEGMLNLNAGMIMTSCFLVAALTARFRITSAMVAGALASIAAFLIIGSSNFAWAMVFAIALFSLGEMMISPKKNEFMGNIAPVGKKAMYLGFVMLPQGIGWGLEGYWGPKLYEIYASKETFSRQMLAQEGLTPDAIAAIPHGEAFTTLVQVSGQSAQVLTQTLYEMHNIGFAWYLIAAIGSFSALGILLYGRWLKGLQSRSAIQ
;
A
#
# COMPACT_ATOMS: atom_id res chain seq x y z
N MET A 1 41.67 -10.87 -50.23
CA MET A 1 40.27 -10.46 -50.06
C MET A 1 39.70 -11.26 -48.91
N THR A 2 39.81 -10.78 -47.72
CA THR A 2 39.30 -11.38 -46.49
C THR A 2 38.27 -10.41 -45.91
N THR A 3 37.01 -10.73 -46.11
CA THR A 3 35.87 -9.97 -45.56
C THR A 3 35.77 -10.27 -44.07
N THR A 4 36.17 -9.32 -43.25
CA THR A 4 35.89 -9.33 -41.81
C THR A 4 34.42 -9.01 -41.58
N ASN A 5 33.67 -10.04 -41.25
CA ASN A 5 32.29 -9.95 -40.78
C ASN A 5 32.29 -9.42 -39.34
N THR A 6 32.05 -8.14 -39.17
CA THR A 6 31.78 -7.53 -37.84
C THR A 6 30.30 -7.73 -37.51
N ASN A 7 29.95 -8.93 -37.10
CA ASN A 7 28.70 -9.14 -36.33
C ASN A 7 28.92 -8.58 -34.92
N SER A 8 28.54 -7.33 -34.69
CA SER A 8 28.31 -6.81 -33.35
C SER A 8 26.98 -7.36 -32.82
N SER A 9 26.96 -8.65 -32.53
CA SER A 9 25.91 -9.21 -31.65
C SER A 9 26.11 -8.55 -30.28
N ASN A 10 25.09 -7.82 -29.84
CA ASN A 10 24.94 -7.39 -28.47
C ASN A 10 24.87 -8.66 -27.59
N ASP A 11 26.01 -9.15 -27.19
CA ASP A 11 26.20 -10.13 -26.14
C ASP A 11 25.81 -9.45 -24.80
N LEU A 12 24.50 -9.39 -24.55
CA LEU A 12 23.99 -9.38 -23.19
C LEU A 12 24.29 -10.77 -22.62
N THR A 13 25.56 -11.02 -22.29
CA THR A 13 25.98 -12.23 -21.60
C THR A 13 25.09 -12.35 -20.37
N GLU A 14 24.20 -13.34 -20.35
CA GLU A 14 23.46 -13.73 -19.16
C GLU A 14 24.49 -14.01 -18.07
N VAL A 15 24.60 -13.08 -17.13
CA VAL A 15 25.48 -13.26 -15.98
C VAL A 15 24.91 -14.41 -15.18
N LYS A 16 25.64 -15.52 -15.13
CA LYS A 16 25.26 -16.70 -14.36
C LYS A 16 25.04 -16.29 -12.90
N GLN A 17 23.81 -16.42 -12.44
CA GLN A 17 23.46 -16.08 -11.06
C GLN A 17 24.12 -17.06 -10.09
N LEU A 18 24.57 -16.55 -8.96
CA LEU A 18 25.10 -17.36 -7.86
C LEU A 18 24.00 -18.25 -7.28
N GLY A 19 24.38 -19.42 -6.77
CA GLY A 19 23.47 -20.25 -6.01
C GLY A 19 22.99 -19.56 -4.71
N LEU A 20 21.88 -20.04 -4.12
CA LEU A 20 21.19 -19.40 -2.99
C LEU A 20 22.16 -18.94 -1.89
N TRP A 21 22.89 -19.86 -1.29
CA TRP A 21 23.79 -19.57 -0.16
C TRP A 21 24.97 -18.68 -0.55
N ALA A 22 25.53 -18.89 -1.75
CA ALA A 22 26.61 -18.07 -2.27
C ALA A 22 26.13 -16.63 -2.54
N SER A 23 24.93 -16.46 -3.05
CA SER A 23 24.32 -15.14 -3.24
C SER A 23 24.15 -14.41 -1.91
N ILE A 24 23.58 -15.06 -0.89
CA ILE A 24 23.37 -14.47 0.44
C ILE A 24 24.72 -14.10 1.07
N ALA A 25 25.71 -14.99 1.04
CA ALA A 25 27.03 -14.75 1.60
C ALA A 25 27.81 -13.64 0.89
N SER A 26 27.49 -13.36 -0.38
CA SER A 26 28.13 -12.32 -1.17
C SER A 26 27.55 -10.91 -0.96
N LEU A 27 26.41 -10.79 -0.21
CA LEU A 27 25.78 -9.51 0.06
C LEU A 27 26.61 -8.67 1.02
N SER A 28 26.77 -7.41 0.68
CA SER A 28 27.61 -6.49 1.46
C SER A 28 26.92 -6.10 2.79
N TYR A 29 27.72 -5.65 3.77
CA TYR A 29 27.19 -5.08 5.01
C TYR A 29 26.18 -3.95 4.74
N VAL A 30 26.45 -3.09 3.74
CA VAL A 30 25.56 -1.99 3.37
C VAL A 30 24.20 -2.48 2.88
N PHE A 31 24.16 -3.62 2.19
CA PHE A 31 22.90 -4.25 1.77
C PHE A 31 22.01 -4.59 2.98
N TRP A 32 22.59 -5.26 3.98
CA TRP A 32 21.84 -5.64 5.20
C TRP A 32 21.41 -4.42 6.01
N LEU A 33 22.25 -3.41 6.06
CA LEU A 33 21.95 -2.14 6.73
C LEU A 33 20.73 -1.46 6.10
N VAL A 34 20.72 -1.36 4.77
CA VAL A 34 19.62 -0.75 4.00
C VAL A 34 18.35 -1.59 4.09
N GLY A 35 18.46 -2.91 4.06
CA GLY A 35 17.34 -3.82 4.33
C GLY A 35 16.74 -3.59 5.73
N GLY A 36 17.59 -3.44 6.75
CA GLY A 36 17.17 -3.09 8.11
C GLY A 36 16.46 -1.74 8.19
N MET A 37 16.96 -0.72 7.51
CA MET A 37 16.32 0.60 7.44
C MET A 37 14.94 0.53 6.77
N GLU A 38 14.80 -0.24 5.69
CA GLU A 38 13.52 -0.45 5.03
C GLU A 38 12.54 -1.22 5.93
N LEU A 39 13.00 -2.28 6.62
CA LEU A 39 12.19 -3.03 7.58
C LEU A 39 11.60 -2.11 8.67
N ILE A 40 12.45 -1.31 9.31
CA ILE A 40 12.07 -0.33 10.33
C ILE A 40 11.05 0.66 9.77
N GLU A 41 11.30 1.17 8.58
CA GLU A 41 10.43 2.12 7.93
C GLU A 41 9.07 1.52 7.59
N ARG A 42 9.04 0.31 7.03
CA ARG A 42 7.81 -0.38 6.69
C ARG A 42 6.98 -0.74 7.93
N LEU A 43 7.63 -1.18 9.00
CA LEU A 43 6.97 -1.49 10.26
C LEU A 43 6.24 -0.26 10.83
N ALA A 44 6.93 0.88 10.91
CA ALA A 44 6.32 2.12 11.38
C ALA A 44 5.23 2.63 10.42
N TYR A 45 5.47 2.62 9.10
CA TYR A 45 4.53 3.09 8.10
C TYR A 45 3.22 2.30 8.11
N TYR A 46 3.31 0.96 8.06
CA TYR A 46 2.12 0.11 8.04
C TYR A 46 1.41 0.05 9.40
N GLY A 47 2.10 0.31 10.50
CA GLY A 47 1.48 0.49 11.81
C GLY A 47 0.46 1.62 11.79
N VAL A 48 0.82 2.80 11.30
CA VAL A 48 -0.13 3.92 11.16
C VAL A 48 -1.13 3.66 10.04
N LYS A 49 -0.68 3.21 8.86
CA LYS A 49 -1.54 3.07 7.68
C LYS A 49 -2.72 2.12 7.91
N SER A 50 -2.52 1.00 8.61
CA SER A 50 -3.56 0.01 8.90
C SER A 50 -4.62 0.51 9.87
N SER A 51 -4.27 1.44 10.75
CA SER A 51 -5.17 1.97 11.78
C SER A 51 -5.75 3.34 11.43
N ALA A 52 -5.27 4.00 10.38
CA ALA A 52 -5.60 5.39 10.06
C ALA A 52 -7.11 5.63 9.86
N ALA A 53 -7.80 4.74 9.12
CA ALA A 53 -9.22 4.85 8.87
C ALA A 53 -10.04 4.65 10.15
N LEU A 54 -9.65 3.68 10.97
CA LEU A 54 -10.29 3.40 12.27
C LEU A 54 -10.10 4.57 13.24
N TYR A 55 -8.90 5.15 13.29
CA TYR A 55 -8.59 6.32 14.10
C TYR A 55 -9.42 7.54 13.66
N ALA A 56 -9.56 7.76 12.35
CA ALA A 56 -10.35 8.83 11.80
C ALA A 56 -11.83 8.76 12.21
N GLN A 57 -12.40 7.55 12.20
CA GLN A 57 -13.82 7.29 12.50
C GLN A 57 -14.10 7.17 14.01
N ALA A 58 -13.12 6.78 14.80
CA ALA A 58 -13.32 6.66 16.26
C ALA A 58 -13.74 8.01 16.84
N PRO A 59 -14.74 8.03 17.76
CA PRO A 59 -15.20 9.27 18.36
C PRO A 59 -14.10 9.96 19.16
N ALA A 60 -14.15 11.29 19.22
CA ALA A 60 -13.18 12.08 19.98
C ALA A 60 -13.20 11.72 21.47
N SER A 61 -14.35 11.34 22.02
CA SER A 61 -14.50 10.84 23.39
C SER A 61 -13.72 9.56 23.67
N ALA A 62 -13.43 8.75 22.64
CA ALA A 62 -12.58 7.56 22.70
C ALA A 62 -11.14 7.81 22.21
N GLY A 63 -10.71 9.08 22.10
CA GLY A 63 -9.38 9.47 21.66
C GLY A 63 -9.15 9.41 20.16
N GLY A 64 -10.20 9.18 19.34
CA GLY A 64 -10.13 9.24 17.89
C GLY A 64 -10.26 10.65 17.33
N LEU A 65 -10.27 10.79 16.00
CA LEU A 65 -10.43 12.12 15.36
C LEU A 65 -11.90 12.56 15.29
N GLY A 66 -12.88 11.65 15.28
CA GLY A 66 -14.28 11.96 15.13
C GLY A 66 -14.61 12.71 13.83
N ILE A 67 -13.95 12.34 12.72
CA ILE A 67 -14.17 12.95 11.40
C ILE A 67 -14.89 11.99 10.46
N THR A 68 -15.56 12.53 9.44
CA THR A 68 -16.28 11.72 8.45
C THR A 68 -15.34 10.91 7.57
N MET A 69 -15.83 9.84 6.96
CA MET A 69 -15.05 9.11 5.95
C MET A 69 -14.71 9.99 4.75
N GLY A 70 -15.59 10.93 4.38
CA GLY A 70 -15.32 11.88 3.31
C GLY A 70 -14.15 12.82 3.64
N ASP A 71 -14.08 13.35 4.86
CA ASP A 71 -12.96 14.17 5.33
C ASP A 71 -11.66 13.36 5.38
N PHE A 72 -11.72 12.13 5.89
CA PHE A 72 -10.58 11.22 5.87
C PHE A 72 -10.12 10.94 4.43
N GLY A 73 -11.04 10.81 3.50
CA GLY A 73 -10.73 10.65 2.07
C GLY A 73 -9.91 11.80 1.49
N ILE A 74 -10.14 13.04 1.92
CA ILE A 74 -9.31 14.18 1.51
C ILE A 74 -7.85 13.99 2.01
N ILE A 75 -7.67 13.55 3.25
CA ILE A 75 -6.34 13.25 3.80
C ILE A 75 -5.65 12.16 3.00
N LEU A 76 -6.36 11.06 2.70
CA LEU A 76 -5.82 9.95 1.91
C LEU A 76 -5.42 10.37 0.50
N MET A 77 -6.24 11.17 -0.17
CA MET A 77 -5.93 11.68 -1.51
C MET A 77 -4.63 12.50 -1.50
N VAL A 78 -4.50 13.45 -0.56
CA VAL A 78 -3.29 14.27 -0.42
C VAL A 78 -2.08 13.40 -0.10
N TRP A 79 -2.22 12.45 0.81
CA TRP A 79 -1.17 11.48 1.16
C TRP A 79 -0.71 10.69 -0.07
N ALA A 80 -1.64 10.10 -0.81
CA ALA A 80 -1.36 9.30 -1.99
C ALA A 80 -0.62 10.09 -3.08
N LEU A 81 -1.10 11.30 -3.38
CA LEU A 81 -0.50 12.16 -4.39
C LEU A 81 0.92 12.57 -4.00
N LEU A 82 1.14 13.04 -2.78
CA LEU A 82 2.47 13.43 -2.32
C LEU A 82 3.44 12.24 -2.33
N GLN A 83 3.03 11.08 -1.79
CA GLN A 83 3.88 9.90 -1.73
C GLN A 83 4.25 9.37 -3.11
N THR A 84 3.38 9.56 -4.11
CA THR A 84 3.61 9.09 -5.49
C THR A 84 4.48 10.05 -6.29
N PHE A 85 4.21 11.36 -6.20
CA PHE A 85 4.86 12.32 -7.07
C PHE A 85 6.19 12.85 -6.50
N ILE A 86 6.34 12.93 -5.19
CA ILE A 86 7.59 13.40 -4.58
C ILE A 86 8.82 12.59 -5.04
N PRO A 87 8.80 11.24 -5.10
CA PRO A 87 9.96 10.47 -5.58
C PRO A 87 10.40 10.82 -7.00
N VAL A 88 9.45 11.21 -7.85
CA VAL A 88 9.73 11.61 -9.24
C VAL A 88 10.62 12.85 -9.27
N PHE A 89 10.40 13.79 -8.36
CA PHE A 89 11.19 15.02 -8.26
C PHE A 89 12.45 14.84 -7.39
N THR A 90 12.37 14.00 -6.35
CA THR A 90 13.46 13.84 -5.37
C THR A 90 14.51 12.81 -5.76
N GLY A 91 14.26 11.95 -6.76
CA GLY A 91 15.26 11.02 -7.27
C GLY A 91 16.56 11.72 -7.71
N GLY A 92 16.43 12.77 -8.51
CA GLY A 92 17.58 13.61 -8.90
C GLY A 92 18.15 14.46 -7.75
N VAL A 93 17.38 14.73 -6.70
CA VAL A 93 17.84 15.43 -5.49
C VAL A 93 18.72 14.51 -4.65
N SER A 94 18.36 13.24 -4.49
CA SER A 94 19.17 12.25 -3.77
C SER A 94 20.56 12.07 -4.39
N ASP A 95 20.62 12.09 -5.73
CA ASP A 95 21.90 12.06 -6.46
C ASP A 95 22.76 13.31 -6.25
N ARG A 96 22.14 14.43 -5.87
CA ARG A 96 22.83 15.70 -5.62
C ARG A 96 23.24 15.87 -4.17
N ILE A 97 22.32 15.68 -3.24
CA ILE A 97 22.55 15.90 -1.80
C ILE A 97 23.36 14.75 -1.22
N GLY A 98 23.00 13.51 -1.56
CA GLY A 98 23.56 12.27 -1.04
C GLY A 98 22.48 11.34 -0.51
N TYR A 99 22.72 10.06 -0.61
CA TYR A 99 21.77 9.05 -0.16
C TYR A 99 21.64 9.04 1.36
N LYS A 100 22.77 9.21 2.08
CA LYS A 100 22.79 9.27 3.55
C LYS A 100 21.99 10.46 4.08
N GLU A 101 22.25 11.62 3.53
CA GLU A 101 21.61 12.88 3.88
C GLU A 101 20.11 12.86 3.55
N THR A 102 19.74 12.23 2.45
CA THR A 102 18.35 12.06 2.04
C THR A 102 17.59 11.14 3.00
N ILE A 103 18.19 10.01 3.42
CA ILE A 103 17.60 9.10 4.40
C ILE A 103 17.45 9.79 5.76
N PHE A 104 18.45 10.57 6.18
CA PHE A 104 18.40 11.36 7.41
C PHE A 104 17.23 12.36 7.40
N LEU A 105 17.13 13.17 6.34
CA LEU A 105 16.04 14.13 6.18
C LEU A 105 14.67 13.47 6.20
N SER A 106 14.53 12.37 5.47
CA SER A 106 13.30 11.57 5.47
C SER A 106 12.91 11.08 6.87
N THR A 107 13.89 10.59 7.63
CA THR A 107 13.66 10.09 8.99
C THR A 107 13.17 11.22 9.91
N VAL A 108 13.77 12.41 9.83
CA VAL A 108 13.32 13.60 10.57
C VAL A 108 11.89 13.98 10.22
N MET A 109 11.57 14.03 8.91
CA MET A 109 10.21 14.36 8.44
C MET A 109 9.16 13.35 8.96
N LYS A 110 9.48 12.07 8.95
CA LYS A 110 8.56 11.02 9.42
C LYS A 110 8.35 11.08 10.93
N ILE A 111 9.41 11.28 11.71
CA ILE A 111 9.29 11.50 13.16
C ILE A 111 8.37 12.69 13.42
N GLY A 112 8.60 13.82 12.75
CA GLY A 112 7.73 14.99 12.85
C GLY A 112 6.29 14.68 12.48
N GLY A 113 6.07 13.90 11.41
CA GLY A 113 4.75 13.47 10.99
C GLY A 113 4.01 12.63 12.04
N TYR A 114 4.66 11.62 12.60
CA TYR A 114 4.08 10.80 13.67
C TYR A 114 3.81 11.60 14.93
N LEU A 115 4.71 12.47 15.34
CA LEU A 115 4.52 13.33 16.51
C LEU A 115 3.39 14.34 16.32
N LEU A 116 3.21 14.91 15.12
CA LEU A 116 2.05 15.75 14.81
C LEU A 116 0.74 14.99 14.96
N MET A 117 0.68 13.75 14.45
CA MET A 117 -0.51 12.90 14.60
C MET A 117 -0.80 12.58 16.07
N ALA A 118 0.24 12.39 16.90
CA ALA A 118 0.08 12.09 18.32
C ALA A 118 -0.36 13.29 19.15
N PHE A 119 0.26 14.47 18.96
CA PHE A 119 0.02 15.63 19.81
C PHE A 119 -1.15 16.51 19.36
N PHE A 120 -1.56 16.42 18.09
CA PHE A 120 -2.61 17.25 17.53
C PHE A 120 -3.74 16.39 16.95
N PRO A 121 -4.61 15.78 17.80
CA PRO A 121 -5.72 14.92 17.37
C PRO A 121 -6.84 15.76 16.75
N SER A 122 -6.61 16.25 15.55
CA SER A 122 -7.54 17.05 14.78
C SER A 122 -7.36 16.78 13.29
N PHE A 123 -8.35 17.13 12.46
CA PHE A 123 -8.25 17.01 11.01
C PHE A 123 -6.93 17.63 10.47
N TRP A 124 -6.64 18.86 10.87
CA TRP A 124 -5.45 19.58 10.37
C TRP A 124 -4.14 19.05 10.96
N GLY A 125 -4.13 18.60 12.20
CA GLY A 125 -2.95 17.97 12.82
C GLY A 125 -2.63 16.64 12.13
N PHE A 126 -3.64 15.79 11.88
CA PHE A 126 -3.46 14.54 11.18
C PHE A 126 -3.09 14.76 9.70
N MET A 127 -3.72 15.74 9.02
CA MET A 127 -3.37 16.14 7.65
C MET A 127 -1.90 16.60 7.56
N ALA A 128 -1.45 17.47 8.45
CA ALA A 128 -0.06 17.92 8.47
C ALA A 128 0.91 16.78 8.74
N GLY A 129 0.56 15.87 9.65
CA GLY A 129 1.31 14.65 9.91
C GLY A 129 1.39 13.75 8.68
N ALA A 130 0.27 13.54 7.99
CA ALA A 130 0.19 12.76 6.76
C ALA A 130 1.03 13.37 5.62
N VAL A 131 1.01 14.69 5.47
CA VAL A 131 1.84 15.43 4.49
C VAL A 131 3.33 15.21 4.77
N LEU A 132 3.77 15.35 6.04
CA LEU A 132 5.17 15.09 6.40
C LEU A 132 5.55 13.63 6.21
N LEU A 133 4.69 12.68 6.60
CA LEU A 133 4.93 11.26 6.46
C LEU A 133 5.03 10.85 4.98
N ALA A 134 4.08 11.31 4.15
CA ALA A 134 4.07 11.07 2.71
C ALA A 134 5.31 11.64 2.02
N SER A 135 5.65 12.89 2.35
CA SER A 135 6.83 13.57 1.81
C SER A 135 8.12 12.87 2.25
N GLY A 136 8.22 12.50 3.53
CA GLY A 136 9.34 11.73 4.06
C GLY A 136 9.50 10.38 3.37
N THR A 137 8.41 9.65 3.13
CA THR A 137 8.43 8.38 2.39
C THR A 137 8.86 8.59 0.94
N GLY A 138 8.37 9.66 0.30
CA GLY A 138 8.77 10.03 -1.06
C GLY A 138 10.25 10.35 -1.20
N VAL A 139 10.84 11.01 -0.20
CA VAL A 139 12.29 11.32 -0.14
C VAL A 139 13.12 10.08 0.21
N PHE A 140 12.60 9.16 1.03
CA PHE A 140 13.29 7.97 1.48
C PHE A 140 13.59 6.98 0.35
N LYS A 141 12.60 6.73 -0.49
CA LYS A 141 12.64 5.70 -1.54
C LYS A 141 13.86 5.81 -2.47
N PRO A 142 14.16 6.97 -3.08
CA PRO A 142 15.34 7.11 -3.93
C PRO A 142 16.66 6.86 -3.19
N GLY A 143 16.76 7.30 -1.93
CA GLY A 143 17.95 7.09 -1.10
C GLY A 143 18.24 5.61 -0.84
N ILE A 144 17.22 4.86 -0.45
CA ILE A 144 17.32 3.42 -0.17
C ILE A 144 17.57 2.63 -1.45
N GLN A 145 16.76 2.85 -2.49
CA GLN A 145 16.88 2.09 -3.74
C GLN A 145 18.18 2.39 -4.47
N GLY A 146 18.63 3.64 -4.48
CA GLY A 146 19.93 4.02 -5.05
C GLY A 146 21.08 3.34 -4.32
N THR A 147 21.07 3.32 -2.99
CA THR A 147 22.06 2.58 -2.20
C THR A 147 22.01 1.08 -2.47
N LEU A 148 20.82 0.49 -2.55
CA LEU A 148 20.63 -0.95 -2.81
C LEU A 148 21.27 -1.36 -4.14
N VAL A 149 21.05 -0.58 -5.20
CA VAL A 149 21.66 -0.82 -6.52
C VAL A 149 23.18 -0.82 -6.43
N LEU A 150 23.77 0.14 -5.71
CA LEU A 150 25.22 0.25 -5.55
C LEU A 150 25.81 -0.80 -4.59
N ALA A 151 24.99 -1.34 -3.68
CA ALA A 151 25.40 -2.36 -2.72
C ALA A 151 25.31 -3.79 -3.27
N THR A 152 24.77 -3.98 -4.48
CA THR A 152 24.55 -5.28 -5.12
C THR A 152 25.40 -5.44 -6.37
N ARG A 153 25.72 -6.69 -6.74
CA ARG A 153 26.44 -7.03 -7.97
C ARG A 153 25.49 -7.68 -8.96
N ARG A 154 25.87 -7.73 -10.23
CA ARG A 154 25.05 -8.34 -11.29
C ARG A 154 24.75 -9.83 -11.05
N ASP A 155 25.68 -10.56 -10.43
CA ASP A 155 25.59 -12.00 -10.17
C ASP A 155 24.74 -12.37 -8.94
N ASN A 156 24.42 -11.40 -8.05
CA ASN A 156 23.60 -11.59 -6.86
C ASN A 156 22.36 -10.68 -6.80
N SER A 157 22.15 -9.82 -7.79
CA SER A 157 21.10 -8.80 -7.76
C SER A 157 19.68 -9.37 -7.66
N SER A 158 19.40 -10.48 -8.35
CA SER A 158 18.09 -11.12 -8.29
C SER A 158 17.73 -11.57 -6.88
N MET A 159 18.68 -12.21 -6.19
CA MET A 159 18.50 -12.63 -4.80
C MET A 159 18.39 -11.42 -3.86
N ALA A 160 19.23 -10.40 -4.06
CA ALA A 160 19.22 -9.19 -3.26
C ALA A 160 17.86 -8.48 -3.31
N TRP A 161 17.28 -8.30 -4.50
CA TRP A 161 15.96 -7.71 -4.65
C TRP A 161 14.85 -8.58 -4.05
N GLY A 162 14.97 -9.90 -4.14
CA GLY A 162 14.05 -10.83 -3.49
C GLY A 162 14.06 -10.70 -1.96
N ILE A 163 15.23 -10.66 -1.35
CA ILE A 163 15.39 -10.46 0.10
C ILE A 163 14.88 -9.08 0.52
N PHE A 164 15.23 -8.03 -0.24
CA PHE A 164 14.75 -6.68 0.04
C PHE A 164 13.22 -6.60 -0.03
N TYR A 165 12.58 -7.22 -1.03
CA TYR A 165 11.13 -7.30 -1.11
C TYR A 165 10.53 -8.04 0.09
N GLN A 166 11.20 -9.09 0.56
CA GLN A 166 10.75 -9.83 1.75
C GLN A 166 10.83 -8.99 3.03
N THR A 167 11.84 -8.13 3.18
CA THR A 167 11.91 -7.23 4.35
C THR A 167 10.76 -6.22 4.36
N VAL A 168 10.32 -5.74 3.19
CA VAL A 168 9.12 -4.90 3.05
C VAL A 168 7.88 -5.62 3.59
N ASN A 169 7.69 -6.89 3.20
CA ASN A 169 6.52 -7.68 3.62
C ASN A 169 6.56 -8.05 5.11
N ILE A 170 7.74 -8.33 5.67
CA ILE A 170 7.89 -8.57 7.11
C ILE A 170 7.48 -7.31 7.90
N GLY A 171 7.95 -6.13 7.49
CA GLY A 171 7.54 -4.86 8.10
C GLY A 171 6.04 -4.61 7.96
N GLY A 172 5.49 -4.90 6.77
CA GLY A 172 4.06 -4.80 6.48
C GLY A 172 3.20 -5.76 7.29
N PHE A 173 3.73 -6.91 7.66
CA PHE A 173 3.07 -7.89 8.52
C PHE A 173 3.13 -7.50 10.00
N LEU A 174 4.29 -7.09 10.51
CA LEU A 174 4.49 -6.78 11.93
C LEU A 174 3.88 -5.43 12.33
N GLY A 175 3.83 -4.44 11.42
CA GLY A 175 3.31 -3.11 11.70
C GLY A 175 1.85 -3.10 12.18
N PRO A 176 0.91 -3.68 11.43
CA PRO A 176 -0.49 -3.79 11.86
C PRO A 176 -0.67 -4.54 13.17
N LEU A 177 0.08 -5.63 13.40
CA LEU A 177 0.01 -6.38 14.67
C LEU A 177 0.43 -5.53 15.87
N MET A 178 1.51 -4.76 15.73
CA MET A 178 1.92 -3.79 16.75
C MET A 178 0.81 -2.75 16.99
N ALA A 179 0.23 -2.21 15.92
CA ALA A 179 -0.80 -1.19 16.01
C ALA A 179 -2.05 -1.68 16.74
N VAL A 180 -2.51 -2.92 16.48
CA VAL A 180 -3.64 -3.54 17.19
C VAL A 180 -3.47 -3.45 18.70
N HIS A 181 -2.32 -3.86 19.22
CA HIS A 181 -2.11 -3.91 20.66
C HIS A 181 -1.89 -2.52 21.28
N LEU A 182 -1.19 -1.64 20.59
CA LEU A 182 -0.92 -0.30 21.10
C LEU A 182 -2.17 0.59 21.13
N ARG A 183 -3.02 0.55 20.09
CA ARG A 183 -4.24 1.38 20.04
C ARG A 183 -5.30 0.95 21.05
N GLN A 184 -5.30 -0.31 21.49
CA GLN A 184 -6.18 -0.77 22.56
C GLN A 184 -5.82 -0.19 23.93
N LEU A 185 -4.61 0.34 24.08
CA LEU A 185 -4.20 1.12 25.26
C LEU A 185 -4.59 2.59 25.08
N ALA A 186 -4.15 3.19 23.97
CA ALA A 186 -4.52 4.54 23.54
C ALA A 186 -4.05 4.74 22.08
N TRP A 187 -4.76 5.56 21.30
CA TRP A 187 -4.44 5.81 19.90
C TRP A 187 -3.06 6.46 19.72
N GLU A 188 -2.68 7.39 20.55
CA GLU A 188 -1.40 8.09 20.50
C GLU A 188 -0.19 7.15 20.66
N ASN A 189 -0.36 6.02 21.33
CA ASN A 189 0.71 5.03 21.50
C ASN A 189 1.18 4.44 20.17
N VAL A 190 0.28 4.31 19.19
CA VAL A 190 0.66 3.86 17.84
C VAL A 190 1.62 4.87 17.21
N PHE A 191 1.30 6.15 17.29
CA PHE A 191 2.11 7.21 16.69
C PHE A 191 3.45 7.38 17.41
N PHE A 192 3.47 7.36 18.75
CA PHE A 192 4.70 7.41 19.53
C PHE A 192 5.61 6.21 19.26
N ALA A 193 5.05 5.01 19.20
CA ALA A 193 5.82 3.82 18.85
C ALA A 193 6.40 3.90 17.43
N CYS A 194 5.62 4.35 16.46
CA CYS A 194 6.11 4.54 15.10
C CYS A 194 7.23 5.61 15.02
N ALA A 195 7.12 6.70 15.78
CA ALA A 195 8.17 7.71 15.90
C ALA A 195 9.45 7.14 16.54
N ALA A 196 9.30 6.33 17.60
CA ALA A 196 10.42 5.67 18.26
C ALA A 196 11.09 4.64 17.34
N ILE A 197 10.30 3.80 16.66
CA ILE A 197 10.80 2.78 15.74
C ILE A 197 11.56 3.42 14.58
N ILE A 198 10.98 4.41 13.90
CA ILE A 198 11.67 5.05 12.77
C ILE A 198 12.95 5.77 13.20
N SER A 199 13.05 6.22 14.46
CA SER A 199 14.24 6.85 15.02
C SER A 199 15.44 5.89 15.09
N LEU A 200 15.21 4.57 15.12
CA LEU A 200 16.27 3.55 15.05
C LEU A 200 17.09 3.67 13.77
N ASN A 201 16.53 4.24 12.70
CA ASN A 201 17.29 4.52 11.49
C ASN A 201 18.47 5.47 11.71
N PHE A 202 18.42 6.35 12.71
CA PHE A 202 19.59 7.17 13.07
C PHE A 202 20.76 6.33 13.56
N LEU A 203 20.51 5.26 14.34
CA LEU A 203 21.56 4.35 14.79
C LEU A 203 22.21 3.61 13.62
N LEU A 204 21.39 3.16 12.66
CA LEU A 204 21.89 2.52 11.45
C LEU A 204 22.68 3.51 10.58
N LEU A 205 22.26 4.77 10.50
CA LEU A 205 22.96 5.81 9.76
C LEU A 205 24.34 6.14 10.33
N LEU A 206 24.60 5.91 11.63
CA LEU A 206 25.93 6.12 12.23
C LEU A 206 26.98 5.22 11.57
N THR A 207 26.62 3.98 11.27
CA THR A 207 27.52 2.99 10.67
C THR A 207 27.44 2.97 9.14
N TYR A 208 26.50 3.72 8.55
CA TYR A 208 26.28 3.75 7.11
C TYR A 208 27.41 4.47 6.38
N LYS A 209 28.07 3.73 5.50
CA LYS A 209 29.03 4.27 4.55
C LYS A 209 28.39 4.27 3.17
N GLU A 210 28.15 5.46 2.60
CA GLU A 210 27.50 5.62 1.30
C GLU A 210 28.38 5.02 0.19
N PRO A 211 27.92 3.96 -0.52
CA PRO A 211 28.66 3.44 -1.66
C PRO A 211 28.61 4.43 -2.83
N GLY A 212 29.71 4.55 -3.59
CA GLY A 212 29.78 5.45 -4.74
C GLY A 212 29.85 6.95 -4.42
N LYS A 213 30.03 7.36 -3.14
CA LYS A 213 30.10 8.77 -2.74
C LYS A 213 31.18 9.55 -3.51
N ALA A 214 32.36 8.96 -3.68
CA ALA A 214 33.47 9.58 -4.41
C ALA A 214 33.12 9.83 -5.89
N GLU A 215 32.51 8.85 -6.55
CA GLU A 215 32.06 8.95 -7.94
C GLU A 215 30.95 10.00 -8.10
N ARG A 216 30.01 10.04 -7.17
CA ARG A 216 28.95 11.05 -7.13
C ARG A 216 29.53 12.47 -7.00
N LEU A 217 30.47 12.69 -6.09
CA LEU A 217 31.13 13.99 -5.91
C LEU A 217 31.95 14.39 -7.14
N ALA A 218 32.67 13.44 -7.74
CA ALA A 218 33.43 13.68 -9.00
C ALA A 218 32.47 14.05 -10.14
N ARG A 219 31.32 13.36 -10.28
CA ARG A 219 30.31 13.71 -11.28
C ARG A 219 29.73 15.11 -11.05
N GLN A 220 29.46 15.48 -9.80
CA GLN A 220 29.00 16.82 -9.44
C GLN A 220 30.02 17.90 -9.80
N ALA A 221 31.30 17.66 -9.55
CA ALA A 221 32.38 18.58 -9.93
C ALA A 221 32.40 18.79 -11.44
N ARG A 222 32.29 17.72 -12.25
CA ARG A 222 32.23 17.79 -13.72
C ARG A 222 30.98 18.49 -14.27
N ILE A 223 29.87 18.42 -13.56
CA ILE A 223 28.65 19.18 -13.90
C ILE A 223 28.85 20.67 -13.60
N LYS A 224 29.47 20.99 -12.45
CA LYS A 224 29.77 22.38 -12.07
C LYS A 224 30.81 23.03 -12.98
N SER A 225 31.77 22.24 -13.49
CA SER A 225 32.79 22.74 -14.46
C SER A 225 32.23 22.88 -15.88
N GLY A 226 31.01 22.46 -16.15
CA GLY A 226 30.42 22.52 -17.49
C GLY A 226 30.84 21.39 -18.43
N GLU A 227 31.64 20.42 -17.96
CA GLU A 227 32.07 19.27 -18.77
C GLU A 227 30.91 18.27 -19.03
N LEU A 228 29.91 18.26 -18.16
CA LEU A 228 28.73 17.41 -18.31
C LEU A 228 27.45 18.25 -18.29
N THR A 229 26.71 18.17 -19.38
CA THR A 229 25.37 18.78 -19.49
C THR A 229 24.33 17.87 -18.82
N GLN A 230 23.61 18.37 -17.84
CA GLN A 230 22.46 17.67 -17.27
C GLN A 230 21.24 17.91 -18.15
N THR A 231 20.84 16.92 -18.91
CA THR A 231 19.50 16.94 -19.53
C THR A 231 18.46 16.78 -18.43
N PRO A 232 17.39 17.60 -18.42
CA PRO A 232 16.32 17.45 -17.45
C PRO A 232 15.57 16.15 -17.73
N LEU A 233 15.77 15.13 -16.88
CA LEU A 233 15.14 13.81 -16.98
C LEU A 233 13.59 13.88 -17.13
N TRP A 234 12.98 14.92 -16.60
CA TRP A 234 11.53 15.12 -16.70
C TRP A 234 11.03 15.34 -18.13
N ARG A 235 11.83 15.96 -19.03
CA ARG A 235 11.45 16.15 -20.43
C ARG A 235 11.37 14.82 -21.18
N ASP A 236 12.36 13.97 -20.99
CA ASP A 236 12.39 12.64 -21.61
C ASP A 236 11.28 11.76 -21.05
N ALA A 237 11.09 11.79 -19.72
CA ALA A 237 10.01 11.07 -19.06
C ALA A 237 8.64 11.53 -19.58
N TRP A 238 8.41 12.84 -19.71
CA TRP A 238 7.16 13.39 -20.22
C TRP A 238 6.85 13.00 -21.67
N GLN A 239 7.89 12.92 -22.51
CA GLN A 239 7.75 12.45 -23.89
C GLN A 239 7.37 10.97 -23.95
N GLU A 240 7.98 10.14 -23.10
CA GLU A 240 7.66 8.72 -23.01
C GLU A 240 6.26 8.47 -22.43
N LEU A 241 5.85 9.24 -21.43
CA LEU A 241 4.51 9.15 -20.82
C LEU A 241 3.39 9.46 -21.81
N LYS A 242 3.62 10.33 -22.80
CA LYS A 242 2.67 10.65 -23.86
C LYS A 242 2.51 9.54 -24.90
N LYS A 243 3.40 8.57 -24.95
CA LYS A 243 3.27 7.44 -25.88
C LYS A 243 2.01 6.64 -25.56
N PRO A 244 1.17 6.32 -26.57
CA PRO A 244 -0.10 5.63 -26.33
C PRO A 244 0.04 4.34 -25.50
N VAL A 245 1.14 3.61 -25.69
CA VAL A 245 1.41 2.37 -24.93
C VAL A 245 1.56 2.65 -23.43
N VAL A 246 2.30 3.69 -23.05
CA VAL A 246 2.51 4.03 -21.64
C VAL A 246 1.28 4.73 -21.06
N PHE A 247 0.65 5.63 -21.82
CA PHE A 247 -0.54 6.37 -21.40
C PHE A 247 -1.71 5.41 -21.06
N TRP A 248 -2.04 4.50 -21.97
CA TRP A 248 -3.12 3.54 -21.74
C TRP A 248 -2.80 2.55 -20.63
N TYR A 249 -1.52 2.16 -20.47
CA TYR A 249 -1.08 1.38 -19.32
C TYR A 249 -1.44 2.09 -18.00
N MET A 250 -1.12 3.38 -17.87
CA MET A 250 -1.42 4.14 -16.65
C MET A 250 -2.91 4.14 -16.34
N ILE A 251 -3.75 4.45 -17.33
CA ILE A 251 -5.20 4.55 -17.14
C ILE A 251 -5.81 3.20 -16.77
N VAL A 252 -5.48 2.16 -17.55
CA VAL A 252 -6.09 0.84 -17.40
C VAL A 252 -5.71 0.19 -16.08
N PHE A 253 -4.47 0.32 -15.64
CA PHE A 253 -4.01 -0.30 -14.39
C PHE A 253 -4.37 0.49 -13.13
N SER A 254 -4.74 1.77 -13.24
CA SER A 254 -5.17 2.57 -12.08
C SER A 254 -6.39 1.99 -11.38
N GLY A 255 -7.33 1.39 -12.13
CA GLY A 255 -8.53 0.81 -11.55
C GLY A 255 -8.26 -0.42 -10.66
N PHE A 256 -7.26 -1.24 -11.00
CA PHE A 256 -6.82 -2.32 -10.10
C PHE A 256 -6.25 -1.74 -8.78
N TRP A 257 -5.45 -0.68 -8.88
CA TRP A 257 -4.88 -0.04 -7.70
C TRP A 257 -5.91 0.73 -6.88
N PHE A 258 -7.03 1.14 -7.49
CA PHE A 258 -8.19 1.62 -6.76
C PHE A 258 -8.73 0.53 -5.83
N LEU A 259 -9.00 -0.68 -6.35
CA LEU A 259 -9.44 -1.81 -5.53
C LEU A 259 -8.44 -2.13 -4.42
N PHE A 260 -7.16 -2.19 -4.80
CA PHE A 260 -6.08 -2.50 -3.86
C PHE A 260 -6.12 -1.60 -2.63
N ASN A 261 -6.24 -0.29 -2.83
CA ASN A 261 -6.24 0.65 -1.71
C ASN A 261 -7.57 0.61 -0.94
N ALA A 262 -8.71 0.42 -1.59
CA ALA A 262 -10.00 0.27 -0.91
C ALA A 262 -10.02 -0.92 0.08
N LEU A 263 -9.26 -1.98 -0.20
CA LEU A 263 -9.09 -3.08 0.77
C LEU A 263 -8.44 -2.61 2.07
N PHE A 264 -7.47 -1.69 2.00
CA PHE A 264 -6.71 -1.25 3.16
C PHE A 264 -7.27 0.03 3.81
N ASP A 265 -7.97 0.87 3.06
CA ASP A 265 -8.43 2.17 3.52
C ASP A 265 -9.91 2.16 3.95
N VAL A 266 -10.72 1.29 3.35
CA VAL A 266 -12.17 1.23 3.60
C VAL A 266 -12.60 -0.04 4.33
N LEU A 267 -12.05 -1.21 3.97
CA LEU A 267 -12.48 -2.49 4.57
C LEU A 267 -12.27 -2.58 6.09
N PRO A 268 -11.23 -1.99 6.73
CA PRO A 268 -11.11 -2.01 8.18
C PRO A 268 -12.32 -1.42 8.89
N VAL A 269 -12.86 -0.32 8.37
CA VAL A 269 -14.05 0.34 8.92
C VAL A 269 -15.29 -0.55 8.74
N HIS A 270 -15.44 -1.14 7.55
CA HIS A 270 -16.54 -2.08 7.29
C HIS A 270 -16.51 -3.30 8.23
N ILE A 271 -15.35 -3.88 8.45
CA ILE A 271 -15.19 -5.00 9.39
C ILE A 271 -15.58 -4.55 10.80
N SER A 272 -15.11 -3.38 11.23
CA SER A 272 -15.41 -2.84 12.56
C SER A 272 -16.91 -2.56 12.77
N GLU A 273 -17.59 -2.09 11.73
CA GLU A 273 -19.00 -1.69 11.82
C GLU A 273 -19.98 -2.85 11.64
N TRP A 274 -19.70 -3.79 10.74
CA TRP A 274 -20.70 -4.74 10.24
C TRP A 274 -20.38 -6.22 10.46
N VAL A 275 -19.13 -6.57 10.79
CA VAL A 275 -18.69 -7.97 10.83
C VAL A 275 -18.47 -8.44 12.27
N ASP A 276 -19.15 -9.49 12.67
CA ASP A 276 -18.86 -10.15 13.96
C ASP A 276 -17.69 -11.11 13.83
N THR A 277 -16.49 -10.61 14.14
CA THR A 277 -15.24 -11.38 14.06
C THR A 277 -15.04 -12.35 15.24
N SER A 278 -15.92 -12.31 16.26
CA SER A 278 -15.87 -13.25 17.39
C SER A 278 -16.17 -14.69 16.95
N VAL A 279 -16.92 -14.84 15.86
CA VAL A 279 -17.20 -16.14 15.24
C VAL A 279 -15.92 -16.90 14.90
N ILE A 280 -14.92 -16.21 14.34
CA ILE A 280 -13.63 -16.81 13.97
C ILE A 280 -12.92 -17.36 15.22
N VAL A 281 -12.85 -16.54 16.28
CA VAL A 281 -12.15 -16.94 17.51
C VAL A 281 -12.87 -18.09 18.19
N ARG A 282 -14.21 -18.03 18.26
CA ARG A 282 -15.04 -19.09 18.82
C ARG A 282 -14.85 -20.43 18.08
N ASP A 283 -14.80 -20.38 16.75
CA ASP A 283 -14.65 -21.58 15.93
C ASP A 283 -13.25 -22.19 16.04
N LEU A 284 -12.22 -21.37 16.29
CA LEU A 284 -10.83 -21.81 16.42
C LEU A 284 -10.45 -22.25 17.84
N PHE A 285 -10.95 -21.55 18.87
CA PHE A 285 -10.52 -21.70 20.27
C PHE A 285 -11.65 -22.04 21.24
N GLY A 286 -12.89 -22.07 20.78
CA GLY A 286 -14.07 -22.30 21.61
C GLY A 286 -14.76 -21.00 22.10
N PRO A 287 -15.90 -21.15 22.84
CA PRO A 287 -16.76 -20.01 23.20
C PRO A 287 -16.08 -18.95 24.08
N GLU A 288 -15.10 -19.34 24.87
CA GLU A 288 -14.39 -18.44 25.80
C GLU A 288 -13.21 -17.70 25.14
N GLY A 289 -12.93 -18.00 23.85
CA GLY A 289 -11.79 -17.43 23.15
C GLY A 289 -10.44 -18.00 23.65
N THR A 290 -9.38 -17.20 23.60
CA THR A 290 -8.04 -17.61 24.00
C THR A 290 -7.34 -16.58 24.87
N GLN A 291 -6.71 -17.04 25.95
CA GLN A 291 -5.82 -16.23 26.79
C GLN A 291 -4.32 -16.45 26.43
N ASN A 292 -4.04 -17.19 25.36
CA ASN A 292 -2.68 -17.38 24.89
C ASN A 292 -2.16 -16.10 24.23
N GLY A 293 -1.24 -15.38 24.88
CA GLY A 293 -0.69 -14.12 24.39
C GLY A 293 0.03 -14.24 23.03
N ILE A 294 0.60 -15.42 22.70
CA ILE A 294 1.21 -15.66 21.38
C ILE A 294 0.10 -15.69 20.31
N ALA A 295 -0.97 -16.44 20.55
CA ALA A 295 -2.10 -16.48 19.63
C ALA A 295 -2.77 -15.11 19.49
N GLN A 296 -2.98 -14.40 20.60
CA GLN A 296 -3.52 -13.03 20.58
C GLN A 296 -2.67 -12.10 19.71
N PHE A 297 -1.35 -12.13 19.89
CA PHE A 297 -0.44 -11.28 19.12
C PHE A 297 -0.49 -11.61 17.61
N TRP A 298 -0.25 -12.88 17.25
CA TRP A 298 -0.10 -13.25 15.83
C TRP A 298 -1.40 -13.22 15.02
N LEU A 299 -2.54 -13.37 15.67
CA LEU A 299 -3.86 -13.25 15.03
C LEU A 299 -4.45 -11.84 15.13
N GLY A 300 -3.78 -10.92 15.83
CA GLY A 300 -4.28 -9.56 16.03
C GLY A 300 -5.61 -9.54 16.76
N LEU A 301 -5.71 -10.26 17.91
CA LEU A 301 -6.94 -10.31 18.69
C LEU A 301 -7.07 -9.07 19.59
N ASP A 302 -8.28 -8.87 20.08
CA ASP A 302 -8.55 -7.92 21.15
C ASP A 302 -7.93 -8.37 22.50
N ASN A 303 -7.87 -7.48 23.49
CA ASN A 303 -7.29 -7.77 24.80
C ASN A 303 -8.03 -8.88 25.55
N SER A 304 -9.30 -9.11 25.23
CA SER A 304 -10.08 -10.20 25.80
C SER A 304 -9.80 -11.55 25.13
N GLY A 305 -9.15 -11.57 23.97
CA GLY A 305 -8.89 -12.76 23.18
C GLY A 305 -10.14 -13.38 22.56
N THR A 306 -11.20 -12.59 22.36
CA THR A 306 -12.51 -13.05 21.88
C THR A 306 -12.85 -12.61 20.47
N ARG A 307 -12.13 -11.61 19.90
CA ARG A 307 -12.38 -11.06 18.56
C ARG A 307 -11.10 -10.83 17.79
N VAL A 308 -11.14 -11.06 16.48
CA VAL A 308 -10.07 -10.62 15.59
C VAL A 308 -10.28 -9.15 15.28
N MET A 309 -9.26 -8.32 15.49
CA MET A 309 -9.33 -6.91 15.18
C MET A 309 -9.22 -6.70 13.66
N PRO A 310 -9.79 -5.61 13.08
CA PRO A 310 -9.78 -5.38 11.64
C PRO A 310 -8.39 -5.44 11.01
N GLU A 311 -7.39 -4.87 11.67
CA GLU A 311 -5.99 -4.92 11.21
C GLU A 311 -5.43 -6.35 11.24
N GLY A 312 -5.84 -7.16 12.22
CA GLY A 312 -5.49 -8.59 12.28
C GLY A 312 -6.06 -9.37 11.10
N MET A 313 -7.32 -9.08 10.71
CA MET A 313 -7.91 -9.70 9.52
C MET A 313 -7.19 -9.29 8.24
N LEU A 314 -6.91 -8.00 8.06
CA LEU A 314 -6.18 -7.50 6.88
C LEU A 314 -4.76 -8.04 6.80
N ASN A 315 -4.15 -8.33 7.94
CA ASN A 315 -2.81 -8.86 8.01
C ASN A 315 -2.66 -10.25 7.38
N LEU A 316 -3.77 -10.96 7.16
CA LEU A 316 -3.82 -12.18 6.35
C LEU A 316 -3.23 -11.96 4.96
N ASN A 317 -3.49 -10.80 4.34
CA ASN A 317 -2.91 -10.46 3.03
C ASN A 317 -1.38 -10.45 3.07
N ALA A 318 -0.78 -9.71 4.00
CA ALA A 318 0.68 -9.65 4.13
C ALA A 318 1.28 -11.01 4.48
N GLY A 319 0.63 -11.79 5.34
CA GLY A 319 1.03 -13.15 5.71
C GLY A 319 1.01 -14.11 4.52
N MET A 320 -0.03 -14.06 3.69
CA MET A 320 -0.13 -14.87 2.47
C MET A 320 0.94 -14.49 1.45
N ILE A 321 1.18 -13.20 1.23
CA ILE A 321 2.22 -12.74 0.30
C ILE A 321 3.58 -13.22 0.78
N MET A 322 3.88 -13.06 2.06
CA MET A 322 5.16 -13.45 2.65
C MET A 322 5.44 -14.95 2.47
N THR A 323 4.43 -15.80 2.62
CA THR A 323 4.58 -17.26 2.58
C THR A 323 4.38 -17.87 1.20
N SER A 324 3.50 -17.30 0.37
CA SER A 324 2.98 -17.96 -0.84
C SER A 324 3.34 -17.27 -2.15
N CYS A 325 3.95 -16.07 -2.12
CA CYS A 325 4.23 -15.30 -3.34
C CYS A 325 5.10 -16.08 -4.35
N PHE A 326 6.11 -16.82 -3.89
CA PHE A 326 6.97 -17.63 -4.75
C PHE A 326 6.21 -18.76 -5.43
N LEU A 327 5.31 -19.41 -4.70
CA LEU A 327 4.48 -20.50 -5.24
C LEU A 327 3.54 -19.96 -6.32
N VAL A 328 2.84 -18.85 -6.04
CA VAL A 328 1.94 -18.23 -7.01
C VAL A 328 2.71 -17.73 -8.24
N ALA A 329 3.89 -17.14 -8.06
CA ALA A 329 4.75 -16.72 -9.16
C ALA A 329 5.17 -17.90 -10.03
N ALA A 330 5.57 -19.02 -9.44
CA ALA A 330 5.94 -20.26 -10.17
C ALA A 330 4.75 -20.85 -10.94
N LEU A 331 3.57 -20.90 -10.33
CA LEU A 331 2.35 -21.41 -10.99
C LEU A 331 1.93 -20.50 -12.16
N THR A 332 2.06 -19.19 -12.00
CA THR A 332 1.66 -18.21 -13.01
C THR A 332 2.74 -17.95 -14.08
N ALA A 333 3.96 -18.46 -13.90
CA ALA A 333 5.03 -18.34 -14.89
C ALA A 333 4.67 -18.92 -16.27
N ARG A 334 3.80 -19.92 -16.29
CA ARG A 334 3.31 -20.58 -17.52
C ARG A 334 2.27 -19.75 -18.29
N PHE A 335 1.65 -18.78 -17.65
CA PHE A 335 0.64 -17.94 -18.27
C PHE A 335 1.26 -16.73 -18.97
N ARG A 336 0.62 -16.28 -20.04
CA ARG A 336 0.97 -15.01 -20.67
C ARG A 336 0.77 -13.89 -19.66
N ILE A 337 1.65 -12.89 -19.66
CA ILE A 337 1.66 -11.78 -18.69
C ILE A 337 0.27 -11.14 -18.56
N THR A 338 -0.33 -10.74 -19.67
CA THR A 338 -1.66 -10.10 -19.67
C THR A 338 -2.78 -11.03 -19.19
N SER A 339 -2.71 -12.34 -19.50
CA SER A 339 -3.71 -13.30 -19.03
C SER A 339 -3.64 -13.51 -17.51
N ALA A 340 -2.42 -13.59 -16.95
CA ALA A 340 -2.23 -13.67 -15.51
C ALA A 340 -2.76 -12.41 -14.81
N MET A 341 -2.50 -11.23 -15.38
CA MET A 341 -2.98 -9.95 -14.83
C MET A 341 -4.51 -9.86 -14.87
N VAL A 342 -5.16 -10.29 -15.96
CA VAL A 342 -6.63 -10.33 -16.04
C VAL A 342 -7.21 -11.31 -15.02
N ALA A 343 -6.64 -12.51 -14.90
CA ALA A 343 -7.11 -13.50 -13.92
C ALA A 343 -6.96 -12.98 -12.49
N GLY A 344 -5.84 -12.31 -12.17
CA GLY A 344 -5.64 -11.67 -10.89
C GLY A 344 -6.64 -10.54 -10.61
N ALA A 345 -6.94 -9.71 -11.61
CA ALA A 345 -7.96 -8.67 -11.49
C ALA A 345 -9.36 -9.26 -11.26
N LEU A 346 -9.72 -10.34 -11.97
CA LEU A 346 -10.99 -11.03 -11.76
C LEU A 346 -11.10 -11.64 -10.35
N ALA A 347 -10.02 -12.23 -9.82
CA ALA A 347 -9.99 -12.71 -8.44
C ALA A 347 -10.21 -11.58 -7.44
N SER A 348 -9.56 -10.43 -7.65
CA SER A 348 -9.76 -9.23 -6.81
C SER A 348 -11.19 -8.70 -6.89
N ILE A 349 -11.79 -8.64 -8.08
CA ILE A 349 -13.19 -8.24 -8.27
C ILE A 349 -14.13 -9.19 -7.51
N ALA A 350 -13.92 -10.50 -7.65
CA ALA A 350 -14.73 -11.51 -6.96
C ALA A 350 -14.64 -11.34 -5.43
N ALA A 351 -13.46 -11.00 -4.91
CA ALA A 351 -13.29 -10.68 -3.49
C ALA A 351 -14.20 -9.52 -3.05
N PHE A 352 -14.25 -8.42 -3.81
CA PHE A 352 -15.12 -7.28 -3.50
C PHE A 352 -16.61 -7.60 -3.64
N LEU A 353 -16.99 -8.46 -4.58
CA LEU A 353 -18.37 -8.95 -4.68
C LEU A 353 -18.77 -9.79 -3.46
N ILE A 354 -17.84 -10.61 -2.92
CA ILE A 354 -18.06 -11.38 -1.70
C ILE A 354 -18.21 -10.43 -0.50
N ILE A 355 -17.33 -9.43 -0.34
CA ILE A 355 -17.41 -8.41 0.72
C ILE A 355 -18.78 -7.70 0.67
N GLY A 356 -19.25 -7.33 -0.52
CA GLY A 356 -20.54 -6.68 -0.68
C GLY A 356 -21.76 -7.58 -0.46
N SER A 357 -21.62 -8.90 -0.59
CA SER A 357 -22.74 -9.84 -0.50
C SER A 357 -22.97 -10.44 0.89
N SER A 358 -22.06 -10.24 1.84
CA SER A 358 -22.11 -10.91 3.13
C SER A 358 -21.39 -10.10 4.22
N ASN A 359 -21.91 -10.15 5.45
CA ASN A 359 -21.24 -9.69 6.67
C ASN A 359 -20.68 -10.83 7.52
N PHE A 360 -20.63 -12.05 6.96
CA PHE A 360 -20.10 -13.21 7.67
C PHE A 360 -18.58 -13.18 7.74
N ALA A 361 -18.02 -13.35 8.94
CA ALA A 361 -16.58 -13.17 9.18
C ALA A 361 -15.69 -14.08 8.31
N TRP A 362 -16.04 -15.36 8.12
CA TRP A 362 -15.28 -16.27 7.26
C TRP A 362 -15.38 -15.90 5.77
N ALA A 363 -16.48 -15.26 5.34
CA ALA A 363 -16.57 -14.73 3.99
C ALA A 363 -15.56 -13.59 3.78
N MET A 364 -15.34 -12.72 4.80
CA MET A 364 -14.30 -11.70 4.76
C MET A 364 -12.90 -12.31 4.70
N VAL A 365 -12.62 -13.34 5.51
CA VAL A 365 -11.34 -14.09 5.45
C VAL A 365 -11.11 -14.65 4.06
N PHE A 366 -12.12 -15.30 3.48
CA PHE A 366 -12.03 -15.85 2.13
C PHE A 366 -11.84 -14.76 1.06
N ALA A 367 -12.55 -13.64 1.18
CA ALA A 367 -12.42 -12.52 0.26
C ALA A 367 -11.01 -11.91 0.31
N ILE A 368 -10.46 -11.68 1.51
CA ILE A 368 -9.08 -11.16 1.68
C ILE A 368 -8.08 -12.15 1.09
N ALA A 369 -8.24 -13.47 1.32
CA ALA A 369 -7.38 -14.49 0.75
C ALA A 369 -7.45 -14.52 -0.79
N LEU A 370 -8.66 -14.43 -1.35
CA LEU A 370 -8.87 -14.39 -2.80
C LEU A 370 -8.26 -13.13 -3.43
N PHE A 371 -8.42 -11.98 -2.77
CA PHE A 371 -7.77 -10.74 -3.19
C PHE A 371 -6.24 -10.88 -3.17
N SER A 372 -5.68 -11.46 -2.11
CA SER A 372 -4.23 -11.69 -1.97
C SER A 372 -3.67 -12.56 -3.10
N LEU A 373 -4.41 -13.61 -3.51
CA LEU A 373 -4.07 -14.40 -4.70
C LEU A 373 -4.05 -13.54 -5.96
N GLY A 374 -5.08 -12.71 -6.15
CA GLY A 374 -5.15 -11.77 -7.28
C GLY A 374 -3.97 -10.81 -7.32
N GLU A 375 -3.61 -10.24 -6.19
CA GLU A 375 -2.45 -9.35 -6.04
C GLU A 375 -1.14 -10.05 -6.39
N MET A 376 -0.89 -11.25 -5.86
CA MET A 376 0.31 -12.03 -6.16
C MET A 376 0.44 -12.40 -7.64
N MET A 377 -0.68 -12.50 -8.38
CA MET A 377 -0.67 -12.72 -9.82
C MET A 377 -0.33 -11.44 -10.61
N ILE A 378 -0.68 -10.26 -10.13
CA ILE A 378 -0.49 -8.98 -10.83
C ILE A 378 0.86 -8.35 -10.49
N SER A 379 1.23 -8.29 -9.21
CA SER A 379 2.35 -7.49 -8.73
C SER A 379 3.71 -7.83 -9.34
N PRO A 380 4.12 -9.10 -9.52
CA PRO A 380 5.34 -9.41 -10.24
C PRO A 380 5.24 -9.12 -11.75
N LYS A 381 4.07 -9.39 -12.34
CA LYS A 381 3.86 -9.29 -13.79
C LYS A 381 3.85 -7.86 -14.32
N LYS A 382 3.48 -6.86 -13.50
CA LYS A 382 3.57 -5.45 -13.91
C LYS A 382 4.99 -5.01 -14.22
N ASN A 383 5.97 -5.43 -13.41
CA ASN A 383 7.39 -5.12 -13.62
C ASN A 383 7.94 -5.82 -14.86
N GLU A 384 7.62 -7.09 -15.03
CA GLU A 384 7.96 -7.89 -16.21
C GLU A 384 7.39 -7.25 -17.48
N PHE A 385 6.12 -6.84 -17.45
CA PHE A 385 5.44 -6.20 -18.57
C PHE A 385 6.16 -4.90 -18.99
N MET A 386 6.37 -3.97 -18.05
CA MET A 386 7.01 -2.68 -18.34
C MET A 386 8.46 -2.84 -18.76
N GLY A 387 9.19 -3.80 -18.19
CA GLY A 387 10.55 -4.12 -18.60
C GLY A 387 10.63 -4.64 -20.04
N ASN A 388 9.59 -5.37 -20.51
CA ASN A 388 9.55 -5.95 -21.85
C ASN A 388 9.16 -4.94 -22.95
N ILE A 389 8.34 -3.92 -22.61
CA ILE A 389 7.94 -2.88 -23.59
C ILE A 389 8.91 -1.69 -23.63
N ALA A 390 9.88 -1.65 -22.72
CA ALA A 390 10.83 -0.56 -22.61
C ALA A 390 11.79 -0.53 -23.81
N PRO A 391 11.98 0.63 -24.47
CA PRO A 391 12.99 0.80 -25.50
C PRO A 391 14.41 0.57 -24.95
N VAL A 392 15.33 0.20 -25.83
CA VAL A 392 16.75 0.05 -25.48
C VAL A 392 17.28 1.34 -24.84
N GLY A 393 17.94 1.21 -23.69
CA GLY A 393 18.48 2.34 -22.94
C GLY A 393 17.49 3.08 -22.03
N LYS A 394 16.18 2.76 -22.06
CA LYS A 394 15.14 3.42 -21.25
C LYS A 394 14.48 2.49 -20.22
N LYS A 395 15.01 1.29 -20.03
CA LYS A 395 14.41 0.27 -19.15
C LYS A 395 14.22 0.74 -17.71
N ALA A 396 15.19 1.45 -17.14
CA ALA A 396 15.09 2.01 -15.79
C ALA A 396 13.95 3.03 -15.66
N MET A 397 13.77 3.90 -16.67
CA MET A 397 12.68 4.88 -16.71
C MET A 397 11.32 4.18 -16.76
N TYR A 398 11.15 3.16 -17.61
CA TYR A 398 9.89 2.41 -17.73
C TYR A 398 9.56 1.63 -16.45
N LEU A 399 10.56 1.08 -15.78
CA LEU A 399 10.37 0.46 -14.45
C LEU A 399 9.94 1.50 -13.39
N GLY A 400 10.39 2.75 -13.50
CA GLY A 400 9.88 3.86 -12.70
C GLY A 400 8.39 4.15 -12.96
N PHE A 401 7.94 4.04 -14.21
CA PHE A 401 6.54 4.25 -14.58
C PHE A 401 5.58 3.19 -14.05
N VAL A 402 6.08 2.02 -13.62
CA VAL A 402 5.26 0.97 -12.99
C VAL A 402 4.47 1.48 -11.79
N MET A 403 5.02 2.47 -11.06
CA MET A 403 4.41 2.99 -9.83
C MET A 403 3.34 4.07 -10.10
N LEU A 404 3.28 4.64 -11.30
CA LEU A 404 2.34 5.72 -11.62
C LEU A 404 0.87 5.28 -11.57
N PRO A 405 0.46 4.13 -12.16
CA PRO A 405 -0.91 3.63 -12.01
C PRO A 405 -1.31 3.42 -10.55
N GLN A 406 -0.37 2.98 -9.71
CA GLN A 406 -0.62 2.81 -8.27
C GLN A 406 -0.94 4.15 -7.61
N GLY A 407 -0.17 5.19 -7.90
CA GLY A 407 -0.43 6.51 -7.34
C GLY A 407 -1.71 7.15 -7.84
N ILE A 408 -2.03 6.99 -9.14
CA ILE A 408 -3.29 7.48 -9.71
C ILE A 408 -4.47 6.73 -9.08
N GLY A 409 -4.41 5.40 -9.04
CA GLY A 409 -5.47 4.57 -8.46
C GLY A 409 -5.70 4.88 -6.98
N TRP A 410 -4.63 5.04 -6.20
CA TRP A 410 -4.72 5.40 -4.79
C TRP A 410 -5.23 6.84 -4.58
N GLY A 411 -4.78 7.80 -5.38
CA GLY A 411 -5.30 9.17 -5.30
C GLY A 411 -6.80 9.27 -5.61
N LEU A 412 -7.27 8.52 -6.60
CA LEU A 412 -8.70 8.43 -6.93
C LEU A 412 -9.48 7.68 -5.85
N GLU A 413 -8.96 6.57 -5.38
CA GLU A 413 -9.59 5.79 -4.31
C GLU A 413 -9.63 6.58 -3.00
N GLY A 414 -8.54 7.24 -2.62
CA GLY A 414 -8.46 8.01 -1.40
C GLY A 414 -9.60 9.02 -1.26
N TYR A 415 -10.05 9.61 -2.36
CA TYR A 415 -11.22 10.49 -2.35
C TYR A 415 -12.55 9.71 -2.47
N TRP A 416 -12.68 8.88 -3.51
CA TRP A 416 -13.95 8.25 -3.84
C TRP A 416 -14.27 7.02 -3.00
N GLY A 417 -13.30 6.23 -2.57
CA GLY A 417 -13.52 5.03 -1.76
C GLY A 417 -14.21 5.34 -0.43
N PRO A 418 -13.60 6.19 0.43
CA PRO A 418 -14.23 6.63 1.67
C PRO A 418 -15.56 7.36 1.45
N LYS A 419 -15.68 8.18 0.39
CA LYS A 419 -16.91 8.90 0.08
C LYS A 419 -18.07 7.97 -0.33
N LEU A 420 -17.81 6.96 -1.14
CA LEU A 420 -18.79 5.94 -1.48
C LEU A 420 -19.22 5.15 -0.25
N TYR A 421 -18.26 4.83 0.62
CA TYR A 421 -18.56 4.14 1.87
C TYR A 421 -19.45 5.00 2.80
N GLU A 422 -19.12 6.27 2.97
CA GLU A 422 -19.92 7.21 3.77
C GLU A 422 -21.38 7.25 3.33
N ILE A 423 -21.62 7.32 2.01
CA ILE A 423 -22.96 7.45 1.44
C ILE A 423 -23.76 6.15 1.54
N TYR A 424 -23.11 5.00 1.25
CA TYR A 424 -23.84 3.75 1.01
C TYR A 424 -23.62 2.67 2.07
N ALA A 425 -22.65 2.83 2.98
CA ALA A 425 -22.29 1.77 3.92
C ALA A 425 -21.97 2.23 5.35
N SER A 426 -21.89 3.55 5.63
CA SER A 426 -21.52 4.04 6.95
C SER A 426 -22.62 3.81 7.98
N LYS A 427 -22.29 3.09 9.05
CA LYS A 427 -23.19 2.86 10.19
C LYS A 427 -23.55 4.17 10.90
N GLU A 428 -22.61 5.10 11.00
CA GLU A 428 -22.83 6.44 11.56
C GLU A 428 -23.91 7.18 10.77
N THR A 429 -23.83 7.19 9.43
CA THR A 429 -24.81 7.85 8.55
C THR A 429 -26.22 7.25 8.74
N PHE A 430 -26.33 5.94 8.77
CA PHE A 430 -27.62 5.26 8.90
C PHE A 430 -28.20 5.39 10.32
N SER A 431 -27.33 5.42 11.34
CA SER A 431 -27.77 5.69 12.71
C SER A 431 -28.39 7.08 12.85
N ARG A 432 -27.82 8.10 12.21
CA ARG A 432 -28.40 9.45 12.18
C ARG A 432 -29.76 9.50 11.47
N GLN A 433 -29.90 8.76 10.37
CA GLN A 433 -31.20 8.64 9.67
C GLN A 433 -32.24 7.95 10.53
N MET A 434 -31.88 6.89 11.24
CA MET A 434 -32.80 6.17 12.13
C MET A 434 -33.17 7.00 13.37
N LEU A 435 -32.26 7.78 13.94
CA LEU A 435 -32.54 8.73 15.02
C LEU A 435 -33.59 9.78 14.62
N ALA A 436 -33.59 10.22 13.35
CA ALA A 436 -34.66 11.09 12.84
C ALA A 436 -36.01 10.38 12.76
N GLN A 437 -36.04 9.08 12.45
CA GLN A 437 -37.24 8.26 12.44
C GLN A 437 -37.77 8.01 13.87
N GLU A 438 -36.87 7.92 14.85
CA GLU A 438 -37.21 7.81 16.29
C GLU A 438 -37.68 9.15 16.88
N GLY A 439 -37.78 10.21 16.09
CA GLY A 439 -38.38 11.49 16.47
C GLY A 439 -37.39 12.53 17.01
N LEU A 440 -36.10 12.34 16.91
CA LEU A 440 -35.13 13.39 17.27
C LEU A 440 -35.17 14.52 16.24
N THR A 441 -35.09 15.75 16.74
CA THR A 441 -35.04 16.93 15.88
C THR A 441 -33.72 17.00 15.12
N PRO A 442 -33.69 17.63 13.91
CA PRO A 442 -32.47 17.79 13.16
C PRO A 442 -31.33 18.47 13.95
N ASP A 443 -31.67 19.45 14.78
CA ASP A 443 -30.69 20.16 15.63
C ASP A 443 -30.10 19.23 16.71
N ALA A 444 -30.92 18.36 17.32
CA ALA A 444 -30.46 17.38 18.29
C ALA A 444 -29.51 16.34 17.62
N ILE A 445 -29.85 15.89 16.40
CA ILE A 445 -29.01 14.97 15.64
C ILE A 445 -27.71 15.63 15.22
N ALA A 446 -27.74 16.90 14.79
CA ALA A 446 -26.55 17.66 14.42
C ALA A 446 -25.60 17.89 15.61
N ALA A 447 -26.15 17.99 16.83
CA ALA A 447 -25.37 18.14 18.05
C ALA A 447 -24.64 16.87 18.50
N ILE A 448 -25.00 15.68 17.97
CA ILE A 448 -24.33 14.42 18.30
C ILE A 448 -22.93 14.44 17.68
N PRO A 449 -21.85 14.24 18.48
CA PRO A 449 -20.50 14.14 17.93
C PRO A 449 -20.38 13.02 16.90
N HIS A 450 -19.48 13.17 15.93
CA HIS A 450 -19.25 12.12 14.93
C HIS A 450 -18.65 10.87 15.59
N GLY A 451 -19.16 9.70 15.19
CA GLY A 451 -18.79 8.41 15.77
C GLY A 451 -19.67 7.99 16.96
N GLU A 452 -20.57 8.86 17.45
CA GLU A 452 -21.45 8.58 18.61
C GLU A 452 -22.92 8.34 18.24
N ALA A 453 -23.31 8.50 16.98
CA ALA A 453 -24.71 8.37 16.58
C ALA A 453 -25.25 6.95 16.82
N PHE A 454 -24.47 5.91 16.60
CA PHE A 454 -24.91 4.53 16.87
C PHE A 454 -25.11 4.27 18.37
N THR A 455 -24.19 4.75 19.21
CA THR A 455 -24.33 4.65 20.68
C THR A 455 -25.55 5.41 21.17
N THR A 456 -25.79 6.61 20.64
CA THR A 456 -26.98 7.41 20.92
C THR A 456 -28.24 6.68 20.47
N LEU A 457 -28.23 6.04 19.30
CA LEU A 457 -29.39 5.26 18.81
C LEU A 457 -29.71 4.08 19.74
N VAL A 458 -28.69 3.37 20.24
CA VAL A 458 -28.88 2.29 21.24
C VAL A 458 -29.55 2.82 22.49
N GLN A 459 -29.15 4.00 22.97
CA GLN A 459 -29.75 4.61 24.17
C GLN A 459 -31.19 5.08 23.94
N VAL A 460 -31.47 5.70 22.81
CA VAL A 460 -32.81 6.25 22.49
C VAL A 460 -33.82 5.14 22.21
N SER A 461 -33.45 4.12 21.43
CA SER A 461 -34.35 3.03 21.07
C SER A 461 -34.52 1.99 22.17
N GLY A 462 -33.62 1.93 23.16
CA GLY A 462 -33.61 0.89 24.20
C GLY A 462 -33.31 -0.53 23.68
N GLN A 463 -32.94 -0.67 22.41
CA GLN A 463 -32.59 -1.96 21.79
C GLN A 463 -31.11 -2.30 21.98
N SER A 464 -30.79 -3.58 21.92
CA SER A 464 -29.38 -3.99 21.97
C SER A 464 -28.60 -3.58 20.72
N ALA A 465 -27.33 -3.29 20.88
CA ALA A 465 -26.44 -2.95 19.77
C ALA A 465 -26.42 -4.01 18.66
N GLN A 466 -26.54 -5.30 19.02
CA GLN A 466 -26.58 -6.40 18.06
C GLN A 466 -27.84 -6.37 17.20
N VAL A 467 -29.01 -6.18 17.82
CA VAL A 467 -30.30 -6.09 17.10
C VAL A 467 -30.29 -4.88 16.17
N LEU A 468 -29.89 -3.71 16.66
CA LEU A 468 -29.82 -2.50 15.84
C LEU A 468 -28.82 -2.63 14.66
N THR A 469 -27.66 -3.25 14.88
CA THR A 469 -26.72 -3.51 13.79
C THR A 469 -27.35 -4.37 12.70
N GLN A 470 -28.06 -5.44 13.09
CA GLN A 470 -28.75 -6.32 12.14
C GLN A 470 -29.88 -5.57 11.43
N THR A 471 -30.68 -4.80 12.16
CA THR A 471 -31.78 -4.00 11.59
C THR A 471 -31.25 -3.00 10.56
N LEU A 472 -30.22 -2.24 10.89
CA LEU A 472 -29.60 -1.29 9.97
C LEU A 472 -29.02 -2.00 8.73
N TYR A 473 -28.39 -3.17 8.93
CA TYR A 473 -27.82 -3.95 7.82
C TYR A 473 -28.90 -4.45 6.86
N GLU A 474 -30.04 -4.89 7.37
CA GLU A 474 -31.19 -5.39 6.57
C GLU A 474 -31.96 -4.25 5.88
N MET A 475 -32.06 -3.09 6.53
CA MET A 475 -32.78 -1.93 5.98
C MET A 475 -32.02 -1.24 4.83
N HIS A 476 -30.71 -1.36 4.81
CA HIS A 476 -29.85 -0.65 3.86
C HIS A 476 -29.06 -1.61 2.98
N ASN A 477 -28.84 -1.24 1.73
CA ASN A 477 -28.01 -2.02 0.81
C ASN A 477 -26.51 -1.70 1.02
N ILE A 478 -25.96 -2.16 2.18
CA ILE A 478 -24.56 -1.92 2.57
C ILE A 478 -23.58 -2.39 1.49
N GLY A 479 -23.91 -3.50 0.81
CA GLY A 479 -23.09 -4.07 -0.25
C GLY A 479 -22.91 -3.18 -1.48
N PHE A 480 -23.79 -2.19 -1.67
CA PHE A 480 -23.78 -1.37 -2.88
C PHE A 480 -22.46 -0.58 -3.05
N ALA A 481 -21.87 -0.07 -1.96
CA ALA A 481 -20.56 0.57 -2.00
C ALA A 481 -19.50 -0.35 -2.61
N TRP A 482 -19.50 -1.61 -2.18
CA TRP A 482 -18.54 -2.63 -2.63
C TRP A 482 -18.77 -3.06 -4.09
N TYR A 483 -20.02 -3.10 -4.54
CA TYR A 483 -20.36 -3.37 -5.93
C TYR A 483 -19.92 -2.24 -6.87
N LEU A 484 -20.00 -0.98 -6.42
CA LEU A 484 -19.46 0.15 -7.18
C LEU A 484 -17.95 0.08 -7.30
N ILE A 485 -17.25 -0.26 -6.21
CA ILE A 485 -15.80 -0.47 -6.20
C ILE A 485 -15.45 -1.63 -7.15
N ALA A 486 -16.16 -2.78 -7.07
CA ALA A 486 -15.97 -3.91 -7.96
C ALA A 486 -16.20 -3.55 -9.44
N ALA A 487 -17.17 -2.68 -9.73
CA ALA A 487 -17.42 -2.18 -11.09
C ALA A 487 -16.22 -1.40 -11.64
N ILE A 488 -15.58 -0.54 -10.84
CA ILE A 488 -14.33 0.16 -11.22
C ILE A 488 -13.25 -0.85 -11.59
N GLY A 489 -13.08 -1.91 -10.77
CA GLY A 489 -12.17 -3.01 -11.06
C GLY A 489 -12.52 -3.75 -12.35
N SER A 490 -13.80 -3.93 -12.64
CA SER A 490 -14.28 -4.60 -13.85
C SER A 490 -13.93 -3.81 -15.11
N PHE A 491 -14.05 -2.48 -15.08
CA PHE A 491 -13.56 -1.61 -16.17
C PHE A 491 -12.04 -1.75 -16.35
N SER A 492 -11.28 -1.85 -15.25
CA SER A 492 -9.84 -2.09 -15.32
C SER A 492 -9.51 -3.45 -15.93
N ALA A 493 -10.15 -4.53 -15.50
CA ALA A 493 -9.92 -5.87 -16.02
C ALA A 493 -10.24 -5.94 -17.52
N LEU A 494 -11.37 -5.38 -17.95
CA LEU A 494 -11.73 -5.26 -19.37
C LEU A 494 -10.69 -4.42 -20.13
N GLY A 495 -10.28 -3.29 -19.56
CA GLY A 495 -9.24 -2.44 -20.11
C GLY A 495 -7.91 -3.19 -20.31
N ILE A 496 -7.45 -3.98 -19.34
CA ILE A 496 -6.24 -4.80 -19.43
C ILE A 496 -6.37 -5.82 -20.57
N LEU A 497 -7.54 -6.47 -20.69
CA LEU A 497 -7.81 -7.43 -21.76
C LEU A 497 -7.73 -6.76 -23.16
N LEU A 498 -8.42 -5.64 -23.34
CA LEU A 498 -8.44 -4.90 -24.60
C LEU A 498 -7.07 -4.32 -24.96
N TYR A 499 -6.37 -3.77 -23.96
CA TYR A 499 -5.02 -3.27 -24.10
C TYR A 499 -4.04 -4.37 -24.52
N GLY A 500 -4.13 -5.55 -23.90
CA GLY A 500 -3.32 -6.72 -24.30
C GLY A 500 -3.59 -7.19 -25.73
N ARG A 501 -4.83 -7.12 -26.19
CA ARG A 501 -5.21 -7.42 -27.61
C ARG A 501 -4.66 -6.37 -28.57
N TRP A 502 -4.79 -5.09 -28.21
CA TRP A 502 -4.29 -3.96 -29.00
C TRP A 502 -2.77 -4.03 -29.19
N LEU A 503 -2.01 -4.32 -28.10
CA LEU A 503 -0.55 -4.48 -28.18
C LEU A 503 -0.13 -5.58 -29.13
N LYS A 504 -0.83 -6.74 -29.11
CA LYS A 504 -0.56 -7.85 -30.07
C LYS A 504 -0.76 -7.38 -31.52
N GLY A 505 -1.82 -6.61 -31.77
CA GLY A 505 -2.07 -6.04 -33.10
C GLY A 505 -0.98 -5.07 -33.56
N LEU A 506 -0.35 -4.32 -32.64
CA LEU A 506 0.79 -3.46 -32.99
C LEU A 506 2.04 -4.27 -33.31
N GLN A 507 2.33 -5.30 -32.52
CA GLN A 507 3.51 -6.18 -32.75
C GLN A 507 3.40 -6.96 -34.06
N SER A 508 2.20 -7.45 -34.41
CA SER A 508 2.01 -8.14 -35.71
C SER A 508 2.17 -7.20 -36.91
N ARG A 509 1.81 -5.93 -36.77
CA ARG A 509 2.00 -4.93 -37.85
C ARG A 509 3.47 -4.52 -38.02
N SER A 510 4.24 -4.39 -36.91
CA SER A 510 5.66 -4.10 -36.97
C SER A 510 6.54 -5.27 -37.40
N ALA A 511 6.03 -6.50 -37.36
CA ALA A 511 6.73 -7.69 -37.86
C ALA A 511 6.50 -7.93 -39.36
N ILE A 512 5.58 -7.18 -40.00
CA ILE A 512 5.26 -7.24 -41.44
C ILE A 512 5.95 -6.09 -42.23
N GLN A 513 6.49 -5.10 -41.53
CA GLN A 513 7.37 -4.05 -42.10
C GLN A 513 8.84 -4.38 -41.85
#